data_88390378e86aa619f63504e41beba3e7
#
_entry.id   88390378e86aa619f63504e41beba3e7
#
_cell.length_a   1.000
_cell.length_b   1.000
_cell.length_c   1.000
_cell.angle_alpha   90.00
_cell.angle_beta   90.00
_cell.angle_gamma   90.00
#
_symmetry.space_group_name_H-M   'P 1'
#
loop_
_entity.id
_entity.type
_entity.pdbx_description
1 polymer ?
#
loop_
_entity_poly.entity_id
_entity_poly.type
_entity_poly.pdbx_seq_one_letter_code
_entity_poly.pdbx_strand_id
1 'polypeptide(L)'
;MNTSSTDAGAASSSHEARGSTRQILTYTYFTFIVYLSIGLPLAILPAYVHLRMGFSAALAGFVISVQYIATFLSRPWAGRISDTAGAKISVLWGMGICAASGALLTAAPLVHRAPWAAVTVLMMSRLLLGVGESLGSTGATLWGITAAGQEYTAKVISFNGVSTYGALALGAPLGVVMEQAWGLAPIGLLTVLVSVVSLALASSKRPVTVTPGEHLPFRDVLGRVTPHGMGLALGGVGYSVLATFVTLFYASRHWNGAALCLTAFGVAFVAVRLLFIRTISHYGGFRVGITSLIVESVGVLLLWRAVSPWMAAGGAALAGIGFSLVFPALGVEAVKRVPVRSRGTALGVYTGFADVSFFLVGPVAGWVIGGFGYASVFVFALGCVLAALGIVVVLAGTGRGDG
;
A
#
# COMPACT_ATOMS: atom_id res chain seq x y z
N MET A 1 5.73 53.70 10.67
CA MET A 1 6.86 52.78 10.89
C MET A 1 6.35 51.54 11.60
N ASN A 2 5.84 50.52 10.94
CA ASN A 2 5.47 49.22 11.56
C ASN A 2 5.19 48.11 10.51
N THR A 3 6.16 47.90 9.59
CA THR A 3 6.07 46.85 8.56
C THR A 3 7.12 45.74 8.69
N SER A 4 8.03 45.83 9.69
CA SER A 4 9.14 44.88 9.82
C SER A 4 8.86 43.66 10.72
N SER A 5 7.78 43.64 11.52
CA SER A 5 7.48 42.56 12.43
C SER A 5 6.65 41.40 11.79
N THR A 6 5.89 41.69 10.76
CA THR A 6 5.07 40.69 10.02
C THR A 6 5.90 39.80 9.10
N ASP A 7 6.94 40.35 8.48
CA ASP A 7 7.81 39.61 7.55
C ASP A 7 8.76 38.63 8.28
N ALA A 8 9.24 38.97 9.47
CA ALA A 8 10.08 38.11 10.28
C ALA A 8 9.30 36.88 10.81
N GLY A 9 8.02 37.07 11.17
CA GLY A 9 7.14 35.98 11.59
C GLY A 9 6.79 35.01 10.47
N ALA A 10 6.56 35.51 9.25
CA ALA A 10 6.27 34.69 8.07
C ALA A 10 7.52 33.91 7.61
N ALA A 11 8.71 34.52 7.69
CA ALA A 11 9.97 33.86 7.34
C ALA A 11 10.34 32.76 8.36
N SER A 12 10.14 32.98 9.66
CA SER A 12 10.40 31.95 10.70
C SER A 12 9.42 30.78 10.58
N SER A 13 8.15 31.03 10.38
CA SER A 13 7.13 29.97 10.21
C SER A 13 7.37 29.15 8.91
N SER A 14 7.82 29.77 7.84
CA SER A 14 8.18 29.08 6.60
C SER A 14 9.47 28.24 6.75
N HIS A 15 10.43 28.68 7.56
CA HIS A 15 11.67 27.96 7.85
C HIS A 15 11.44 26.76 8.76
N GLU A 16 10.62 26.89 9.81
CA GLU A 16 10.17 25.80 10.68
C GLU A 16 9.32 24.76 9.92
N ALA A 17 8.40 25.20 9.07
CA ALA A 17 7.59 24.34 8.23
C ALA A 17 8.41 23.56 7.19
N ARG A 18 9.46 24.17 6.64
CA ARG A 18 10.42 23.52 5.71
C ARG A 18 11.32 22.52 6.46
N GLY A 19 11.80 22.84 7.65
CA GLY A 19 12.57 21.93 8.50
C GLY A 19 11.78 20.68 8.84
N SER A 20 10.53 20.84 9.30
CA SER A 20 9.61 19.74 9.59
C SER A 20 9.32 18.87 8.37
N THR A 21 9.12 19.43 7.17
CA THR A 21 8.83 18.63 5.95
C THR A 21 10.03 17.79 5.54
N ARG A 22 11.25 18.36 5.55
CA ARG A 22 12.50 17.64 5.24
C ARG A 22 12.71 16.49 6.24
N GLN A 23 12.43 16.72 7.51
CA GLN A 23 12.53 15.71 8.54
C GLN A 23 11.54 14.56 8.32
N ILE A 24 10.27 14.87 8.00
CA ILE A 24 9.25 13.87 7.69
C ILE A 24 9.69 13.01 6.49
N LEU A 25 10.11 13.64 5.38
CA LEU A 25 10.58 12.93 4.19
C LEU A 25 11.75 11.99 4.48
N THR A 26 12.62 12.34 5.42
CA THR A 26 13.74 11.51 5.84
C THR A 26 13.30 10.17 6.44
N TYR A 27 12.16 10.13 7.15
CA TYR A 27 11.65 8.90 7.76
C TYR A 27 10.67 8.17 6.84
N THR A 28 9.84 8.89 6.09
CA THR A 28 8.94 8.26 5.10
C THR A 28 9.70 7.63 3.91
N TYR A 29 10.97 8.00 3.70
CA TYR A 29 11.89 7.30 2.81
C TYR A 29 11.99 5.79 3.11
N PHE A 30 12.05 5.39 4.38
CA PHE A 30 12.11 3.96 4.74
C PHE A 30 10.82 3.24 4.35
N THR A 31 9.66 3.88 4.51
CA THR A 31 8.39 3.36 3.98
C THR A 31 8.44 3.23 2.46
N PHE A 32 8.98 4.23 1.74
CA PHE A 32 9.13 4.17 0.30
C PHE A 32 9.96 2.94 -0.15
N ILE A 33 11.09 2.66 0.50
CA ILE A 33 11.95 1.53 0.16
C ILE A 33 11.26 0.19 0.43
N VAL A 34 10.56 0.05 1.56
CA VAL A 34 9.76 -1.14 1.85
C VAL A 34 8.76 -1.40 0.73
N TYR A 35 7.97 -0.40 0.37
CA TYR A 35 6.93 -0.56 -0.66
C TYR A 35 7.48 -0.64 -2.09
N LEU A 36 8.66 -0.08 -2.34
CA LEU A 36 9.38 -0.31 -3.59
C LEU A 36 9.78 -1.79 -3.72
N SER A 37 10.27 -2.40 -2.64
CA SER A 37 10.61 -3.82 -2.59
C SER A 37 9.39 -4.73 -2.81
N ILE A 38 8.18 -4.26 -2.46
CA ILE A 38 6.92 -4.93 -2.76
C ILE A 38 6.54 -4.72 -4.23
N GLY A 39 6.59 -3.47 -4.70
CA GLY A 39 6.16 -3.08 -6.04
C GLY A 39 6.96 -3.72 -7.15
N LEU A 40 8.27 -3.83 -7.00
CA LEU A 40 9.17 -4.39 -8.00
C LEU A 40 8.72 -5.76 -8.55
N PRO A 41 8.44 -6.80 -7.72
CA PRO A 41 7.98 -8.10 -8.20
C PRO A 41 6.46 -8.22 -8.34
N LEU A 42 5.68 -7.23 -7.91
CA LEU A 42 4.22 -7.33 -7.75
C LEU A 42 3.49 -7.76 -9.04
N ALA A 43 3.79 -7.10 -10.15
CA ALA A 43 3.14 -7.35 -11.43
C ALA A 43 3.78 -8.52 -12.22
N ILE A 44 4.97 -8.97 -11.82
CA ILE A 44 5.77 -9.95 -12.57
C ILE A 44 5.54 -11.35 -12.05
N LEU A 45 5.55 -11.55 -10.73
CA LEU A 45 5.53 -12.88 -10.14
C LEU A 45 4.32 -13.72 -10.58
N PRO A 46 3.09 -13.17 -10.70
CA PRO A 46 1.97 -13.96 -11.23
C PRO A 46 2.22 -14.47 -12.63
N ALA A 47 2.75 -13.62 -13.52
CA ALA A 47 3.08 -14.01 -14.90
C ALA A 47 4.24 -15.02 -14.93
N TYR A 48 5.27 -14.82 -14.10
CA TYR A 48 6.40 -15.75 -13.98
C TYR A 48 5.96 -17.13 -13.50
N VAL A 49 5.16 -17.22 -12.45
CA VAL A 49 4.65 -18.50 -11.90
C VAL A 49 3.67 -19.17 -12.85
N HIS A 50 2.76 -18.41 -13.47
CA HIS A 50 1.73 -18.98 -14.34
C HIS A 50 2.26 -19.30 -15.74
N LEU A 51 2.87 -18.32 -16.43
CA LEU A 51 3.25 -18.47 -17.85
C LEU A 51 4.59 -19.19 -18.05
N ARG A 52 5.60 -18.95 -17.17
CA ARG A 52 6.92 -19.58 -17.31
C ARG A 52 7.06 -20.90 -16.58
N MET A 53 6.46 -21.00 -15.37
CA MET A 53 6.57 -22.22 -14.56
C MET A 53 5.40 -23.19 -14.77
N GLY A 54 4.31 -22.78 -15.46
CA GLY A 54 3.17 -23.64 -15.82
C GLY A 54 2.19 -23.92 -14.68
N PHE A 55 2.25 -23.19 -13.55
CA PHE A 55 1.33 -23.37 -12.45
C PHE A 55 -0.01 -22.65 -12.67
N SER A 56 -1.04 -22.99 -11.88
CA SER A 56 -2.35 -22.35 -11.98
C SER A 56 -2.30 -20.85 -11.65
N ALA A 57 -3.21 -20.07 -12.23
CA ALA A 57 -3.35 -18.64 -11.92
C ALA A 57 -3.67 -18.40 -10.43
N ALA A 58 -4.40 -19.34 -9.79
CA ALA A 58 -4.69 -19.28 -8.36
C ALA A 58 -3.42 -19.40 -7.50
N LEU A 59 -2.51 -20.35 -7.84
CA LEU A 59 -1.23 -20.47 -7.14
C LEU A 59 -0.34 -19.24 -7.40
N ALA A 60 -0.35 -18.72 -8.63
CA ALA A 60 0.37 -17.50 -8.97
C ALA A 60 -0.10 -16.29 -8.15
N GLY A 61 -1.42 -16.12 -8.01
CA GLY A 61 -2.01 -15.10 -7.14
C GLY A 61 -1.68 -15.33 -5.66
N PHE A 62 -1.69 -16.58 -5.19
CA PHE A 62 -1.35 -16.92 -3.81
C PHE A 62 0.11 -16.59 -3.48
N VAL A 63 1.07 -16.87 -4.39
CA VAL A 63 2.49 -16.54 -4.20
C VAL A 63 2.70 -15.05 -3.93
N ILE A 64 1.95 -14.17 -4.59
CA ILE A 64 2.00 -12.73 -4.31
C ILE A 64 1.32 -12.39 -2.99
N SER A 65 0.15 -12.98 -2.75
CA SER A 65 -0.73 -12.56 -1.66
C SER A 65 -0.27 -13.05 -0.29
N VAL A 66 0.52 -14.12 -0.23
CA VAL A 66 0.96 -14.73 1.04
C VAL A 66 1.76 -13.76 1.92
N GLN A 67 2.40 -12.73 1.34
CA GLN A 67 3.08 -11.70 2.12
C GLN A 67 2.12 -10.93 3.02
N TYR A 68 0.89 -10.64 2.56
CA TYR A 68 -0.05 -9.82 3.32
C TYR A 68 -0.56 -10.52 4.59
N ILE A 69 -0.64 -11.87 4.59
CA ILE A 69 -0.93 -12.59 5.83
C ILE A 69 0.25 -12.49 6.80
N ALA A 70 1.49 -12.57 6.30
CA ALA A 70 2.66 -12.39 7.13
C ALA A 70 2.75 -10.95 7.69
N THR A 71 2.42 -9.95 6.87
CA THR A 71 2.30 -8.54 7.29
C THR A 71 1.27 -8.39 8.40
N PHE A 72 0.04 -8.90 8.18
CA PHE A 72 -1.05 -8.82 9.16
C PHE A 72 -0.69 -9.50 10.48
N LEU A 73 -0.19 -10.74 10.43
CA LEU A 73 0.16 -11.49 11.63
C LEU A 73 1.35 -10.87 12.39
N SER A 74 2.29 -10.23 11.70
CA SER A 74 3.46 -9.61 12.35
C SER A 74 3.21 -8.19 12.86
N ARG A 75 2.09 -7.52 12.50
CA ARG A 75 1.79 -6.15 12.95
C ARG A 75 1.78 -5.96 14.48
N PRO A 76 1.21 -6.86 15.30
CA PRO A 76 1.27 -6.71 16.76
C PRO A 76 2.70 -6.72 17.30
N TRP A 77 3.57 -7.57 16.72
CA TRP A 77 4.99 -7.63 17.12
C TRP A 77 5.77 -6.39 16.64
N ALA A 78 5.49 -5.93 15.42
CA ALA A 78 6.11 -4.70 14.90
C ALA A 78 5.76 -3.49 15.77
N GLY A 79 4.50 -3.35 16.17
CA GLY A 79 4.06 -2.34 17.13
C GLY A 79 4.82 -2.47 18.46
N ARG A 80 4.82 -3.67 19.06
CA ARG A 80 5.48 -3.92 20.34
C ARG A 80 6.99 -3.66 20.30
N ILE A 81 7.68 -4.08 19.25
CA ILE A 81 9.13 -3.81 19.06
C ILE A 81 9.35 -2.30 18.93
N SER A 82 8.52 -1.61 18.16
CA SER A 82 8.61 -0.16 17.99
C SER A 82 8.39 0.60 19.30
N ASP A 83 7.48 0.13 20.17
CA ASP A 83 7.16 0.74 21.43
C ASP A 83 8.18 0.41 22.54
N THR A 84 8.76 -0.78 22.54
CA THR A 84 9.65 -1.25 23.62
C THR A 84 11.13 -1.11 23.29
N ALA A 85 11.55 -1.57 22.10
CA ALA A 85 12.93 -1.49 21.65
C ALA A 85 13.23 -0.20 20.86
N GLY A 86 12.18 0.50 20.42
CA GLY A 86 12.24 1.76 19.71
C GLY A 86 12.08 1.63 18.20
N ALA A 87 11.51 2.67 17.61
CA ALA A 87 11.17 2.75 16.19
C ALA A 87 12.37 2.53 15.26
N LYS A 88 13.56 3.01 15.63
CA LYS A 88 14.81 2.76 14.89
C LYS A 88 15.11 1.28 14.75
N ILE A 89 14.99 0.51 15.84
CA ILE A 89 15.29 -0.94 15.84
C ILE A 89 14.31 -1.67 14.95
N SER A 90 13.02 -1.32 14.99
CA SER A 90 12.01 -1.89 14.10
C SER A 90 12.35 -1.64 12.63
N VAL A 91 12.79 -0.43 12.26
CA VAL A 91 13.22 -0.12 10.89
C VAL A 91 14.45 -0.92 10.48
N LEU A 92 15.47 -1.04 11.37
CA LEU A 92 16.69 -1.81 11.08
C LEU A 92 16.37 -3.29 10.80
N TRP A 93 15.55 -3.91 11.63
CA TRP A 93 15.09 -5.28 11.42
C TRP A 93 14.26 -5.42 10.15
N GLY A 94 13.33 -4.47 9.91
CA GLY A 94 12.53 -4.43 8.68
C GLY A 94 13.39 -4.40 7.42
N MET A 95 14.40 -3.50 7.35
CA MET A 95 15.31 -3.41 6.21
C MET A 95 16.18 -4.68 6.04
N GLY A 96 16.69 -5.26 7.14
CA GLY A 96 17.45 -6.50 7.09
C GLY A 96 16.63 -7.67 6.54
N ILE A 97 15.37 -7.80 6.97
CA ILE A 97 14.44 -8.83 6.50
C ILE A 97 14.05 -8.60 5.03
N CYS A 98 13.83 -7.33 4.60
CA CYS A 98 13.61 -7.00 3.20
C CYS A 98 14.82 -7.39 2.32
N ALA A 99 16.05 -7.17 2.80
CA ALA A 99 17.26 -7.62 2.10
C ALA A 99 17.31 -9.15 1.97
N ALA A 100 17.00 -9.90 3.04
CA ALA A 100 16.92 -11.36 2.99
C ALA A 100 15.83 -11.85 2.02
N SER A 101 14.67 -11.18 1.97
CA SER A 101 13.63 -11.44 0.96
C SER A 101 14.15 -11.24 -0.46
N GLY A 102 14.86 -10.14 -0.71
CA GLY A 102 15.48 -9.86 -2.02
C GLY A 102 16.51 -10.94 -2.41
N ALA A 103 17.31 -11.42 -1.46
CA ALA A 103 18.26 -12.50 -1.71
C ALA A 103 17.56 -13.82 -2.11
N LEU A 104 16.46 -14.18 -1.45
CA LEU A 104 15.65 -15.34 -1.86
C LEU A 104 15.02 -15.15 -3.24
N LEU A 105 14.53 -13.95 -3.54
CA LEU A 105 13.98 -13.63 -4.87
C LEU A 105 15.05 -13.80 -5.97
N THR A 106 16.29 -13.38 -5.68
CA THR A 106 17.43 -13.56 -6.59
C THR A 106 17.78 -15.04 -6.77
N ALA A 107 17.66 -15.84 -5.71
CA ALA A 107 18.00 -17.27 -5.74
C ALA A 107 16.92 -18.13 -6.44
N ALA A 108 15.67 -17.70 -6.51
CA ALA A 108 14.58 -18.49 -7.06
C ALA A 108 14.84 -19.02 -8.50
N PRO A 109 15.39 -18.23 -9.46
CA PRO A 109 15.73 -18.73 -10.79
C PRO A 109 16.83 -19.80 -10.81
N LEU A 110 17.68 -19.86 -9.79
CA LEU A 110 18.78 -20.86 -9.73
C LEU A 110 18.25 -22.27 -9.50
N VAL A 111 17.07 -22.40 -8.89
CA VAL A 111 16.41 -23.69 -8.60
C VAL A 111 15.33 -24.05 -9.64
N HIS A 112 15.35 -23.44 -10.84
CA HIS A 112 14.35 -23.62 -11.89
C HIS A 112 14.13 -25.08 -12.32
N ARG A 113 15.14 -25.96 -12.15
CA ARG A 113 15.04 -27.41 -12.45
C ARG A 113 14.06 -28.15 -11.53
N ALA A 114 13.71 -27.59 -10.38
CA ALA A 114 12.74 -28.11 -9.42
C ALA A 114 11.62 -27.08 -9.21
N PRO A 115 10.56 -27.09 -10.04
CA PRO A 115 9.54 -26.04 -10.05
C PRO A 115 8.90 -25.78 -8.68
N TRP A 116 8.60 -26.81 -7.91
CA TRP A 116 8.06 -26.69 -6.56
C TRP A 116 9.06 -26.07 -5.57
N ALA A 117 10.35 -26.37 -5.69
CA ALA A 117 11.37 -25.72 -4.86
C ALA A 117 11.46 -24.23 -5.20
N ALA A 118 11.39 -23.86 -6.48
CA ALA A 118 11.40 -22.45 -6.88
C ALA A 118 10.16 -21.70 -6.34
N VAL A 119 8.95 -22.28 -6.43
CA VAL A 119 7.73 -21.70 -5.82
C VAL A 119 7.89 -21.54 -4.30
N THR A 120 8.45 -22.55 -3.62
CA THR A 120 8.68 -22.48 -2.17
C THR A 120 9.63 -21.33 -1.82
N VAL A 121 10.73 -21.16 -2.56
CA VAL A 121 11.68 -20.05 -2.38
C VAL A 121 11.00 -18.70 -2.61
N LEU A 122 10.16 -18.58 -3.65
CA LEU A 122 9.37 -17.37 -3.91
C LEU A 122 8.41 -17.08 -2.76
N MET A 123 7.68 -18.08 -2.26
CA MET A 123 6.77 -17.92 -1.11
C MET A 123 7.51 -17.50 0.16
N MET A 124 8.66 -18.11 0.45
CA MET A 124 9.51 -17.70 1.59
C MET A 124 10.01 -16.26 1.44
N SER A 125 10.41 -15.85 0.24
CA SER A 125 10.73 -14.46 -0.06
C SER A 125 9.54 -13.54 0.27
N ARG A 126 8.32 -13.90 -0.13
CA ARG A 126 7.12 -13.10 0.13
C ARG A 126 6.75 -13.04 1.61
N LEU A 127 6.85 -14.16 2.34
CA LEU A 127 6.63 -14.20 3.79
C LEU A 127 7.62 -13.29 4.53
N LEU A 128 8.91 -13.38 4.21
CA LEU A 128 9.92 -12.48 4.79
C LEU A 128 9.63 -11.03 4.45
N LEU A 129 9.24 -10.74 3.20
CA LEU A 129 8.91 -9.37 2.80
C LEU A 129 7.74 -8.81 3.60
N GLY A 130 6.70 -9.62 3.87
CA GLY A 130 5.56 -9.21 4.70
C GLY A 130 5.97 -8.86 6.14
N VAL A 131 6.84 -9.65 6.76
CA VAL A 131 7.39 -9.33 8.09
C VAL A 131 8.24 -8.06 8.03
N GLY A 132 9.10 -7.92 7.01
CA GLY A 132 9.92 -6.74 6.78
C GLY A 132 9.08 -5.48 6.57
N GLU A 133 7.98 -5.60 5.81
CA GLU A 133 6.98 -4.54 5.61
C GLU A 133 6.37 -4.08 6.92
N SER A 134 5.88 -5.01 7.72
CA SER A 134 5.24 -4.70 9.00
C SER A 134 6.19 -3.94 9.94
N LEU A 135 7.42 -4.42 10.11
CA LEU A 135 8.43 -3.80 10.96
C LEU A 135 8.90 -2.45 10.39
N GLY A 136 9.25 -2.42 9.09
CA GLY A 136 9.81 -1.24 8.43
C GLY A 136 8.82 -0.09 8.36
N SER A 137 7.58 -0.34 7.92
CA SER A 137 6.56 0.71 7.76
C SER A 137 6.02 1.21 9.11
N THR A 138 5.78 0.32 10.09
CA THR A 138 5.33 0.70 11.44
C THR A 138 6.42 1.52 12.13
N GLY A 139 7.66 1.03 12.09
CA GLY A 139 8.81 1.73 12.68
C GLY A 139 9.04 3.10 12.03
N ALA A 140 9.03 3.18 10.70
CA ALA A 140 9.24 4.44 9.97
C ALA A 140 8.15 5.49 10.30
N THR A 141 6.88 5.05 10.38
CA THR A 141 5.76 5.93 10.73
C THR A 141 5.91 6.47 12.14
N LEU A 142 6.16 5.60 13.12
CA LEU A 142 6.33 5.99 14.51
C LEU A 142 7.57 6.88 14.69
N TRP A 143 8.68 6.54 14.01
CA TRP A 143 9.89 7.35 14.02
C TRP A 143 9.65 8.76 13.47
N GLY A 144 8.94 8.85 12.34
CA GLY A 144 8.55 10.12 11.73
C GLY A 144 7.67 10.98 12.63
N ILE A 145 6.66 10.40 13.28
CA ILE A 145 5.76 11.10 14.21
C ILE A 145 6.54 11.61 15.42
N THR A 146 7.36 10.75 16.03
CA THR A 146 8.11 11.12 17.24
C THR A 146 9.19 12.16 16.96
N ALA A 147 9.83 12.08 15.79
CA ALA A 147 10.88 13.02 15.38
C ALA A 147 10.32 14.39 14.94
N ALA A 148 9.16 14.41 14.25
CA ALA A 148 8.55 15.66 13.78
C ALA A 148 7.71 16.37 14.86
N GLY A 149 7.22 15.63 15.86
CA GLY A 149 6.28 16.10 16.87
C GLY A 149 4.85 15.63 16.61
N GLN A 150 4.09 15.48 17.71
CA GLN A 150 2.71 14.94 17.67
C GLN A 150 1.74 15.81 16.85
N GLU A 151 1.99 17.11 16.79
CA GLU A 151 1.23 18.07 15.99
C GLU A 151 1.33 17.80 14.49
N TYR A 152 2.40 17.15 14.03
CA TYR A 152 2.63 16.79 12.61
C TYR A 152 2.16 15.38 12.26
N THR A 153 1.50 14.65 13.18
CA THR A 153 1.06 13.25 12.96
C THR A 153 0.27 13.09 11.66
N ALA A 154 -0.72 13.95 11.40
CA ALA A 154 -1.51 13.89 10.17
C ALA A 154 -0.66 14.08 8.90
N LYS A 155 0.34 14.96 8.97
CA LYS A 155 1.28 15.23 7.87
C LYS A 155 2.17 14.02 7.63
N VAL A 156 2.72 13.39 8.67
CA VAL A 156 3.52 12.17 8.57
C VAL A 156 2.73 11.04 7.92
N ILE A 157 1.49 10.79 8.37
CA ILE A 157 0.60 9.77 7.82
C ILE A 157 0.30 10.04 6.33
N SER A 158 0.10 11.32 5.96
CA SER A 158 -0.14 11.70 4.56
C SER A 158 1.08 11.42 3.69
N PHE A 159 2.28 11.84 4.11
CA PHE A 159 3.52 11.58 3.37
C PHE A 159 3.87 10.09 3.33
N ASN A 160 3.57 9.34 4.37
CA ASN A 160 3.68 7.88 4.37
C ASN A 160 2.81 7.24 3.28
N GLY A 161 1.56 7.68 3.15
CA GLY A 161 0.69 7.22 2.07
C GLY A 161 1.23 7.57 0.68
N VAL A 162 1.78 8.78 0.48
CA VAL A 162 2.45 9.16 -0.77
C VAL A 162 3.66 8.26 -1.04
N SER A 163 4.47 7.99 -0.02
CA SER A 163 5.64 7.10 -0.13
C SER A 163 5.22 5.66 -0.49
N THR A 164 4.19 5.13 0.17
CA THR A 164 3.64 3.78 -0.09
C THR A 164 3.20 3.63 -1.55
N TYR A 165 2.24 4.43 -1.98
CA TYR A 165 1.65 4.26 -3.31
C TYR A 165 2.55 4.82 -4.42
N GLY A 166 3.37 5.82 -4.15
CA GLY A 166 4.40 6.29 -5.06
C GLY A 166 5.46 5.22 -5.33
N ALA A 167 5.89 4.49 -4.31
CA ALA A 167 6.82 3.37 -4.44
C ALA A 167 6.22 2.21 -5.24
N LEU A 168 4.96 1.85 -5.01
CA LEU A 168 4.25 0.83 -5.77
C LEU A 168 4.07 1.24 -7.24
N ALA A 169 3.72 2.52 -7.48
CA ALA A 169 3.55 3.08 -8.81
C ALA A 169 4.84 3.08 -9.64
N LEU A 170 5.99 3.29 -8.99
CA LEU A 170 7.30 3.21 -9.62
C LEU A 170 7.81 1.77 -9.71
N GLY A 171 7.64 0.99 -8.66
CA GLY A 171 8.19 -0.35 -8.54
C GLY A 171 7.60 -1.32 -9.56
N ALA A 172 6.28 -1.34 -9.73
CA ALA A 172 5.63 -2.28 -10.61
C ALA A 172 6.05 -2.12 -12.09
N PRO A 173 6.01 -0.91 -12.71
CA PRO A 173 6.51 -0.75 -14.08
C PRO A 173 8.02 -0.96 -14.20
N LEU A 174 8.82 -0.49 -13.23
CA LEU A 174 10.26 -0.72 -13.22
C LEU A 174 10.58 -2.22 -13.18
N GLY A 175 9.88 -2.97 -12.36
CA GLY A 175 10.01 -4.41 -12.29
C GLY A 175 9.71 -5.07 -13.63
N VAL A 176 8.60 -4.71 -14.30
CA VAL A 176 8.22 -5.27 -15.63
C VAL A 176 9.33 -5.00 -16.66
N VAL A 177 9.86 -3.78 -16.71
CA VAL A 177 10.96 -3.42 -17.63
C VAL A 177 12.23 -4.22 -17.32
N MET A 178 12.60 -4.34 -16.04
CA MET A 178 13.78 -5.11 -15.63
C MET A 178 13.64 -6.59 -15.94
N GLU A 179 12.46 -7.17 -15.71
CA GLU A 179 12.21 -8.58 -15.99
C GLU A 179 12.32 -8.88 -17.49
N GLN A 180 11.76 -8.01 -18.33
CA GLN A 180 11.86 -8.16 -19.78
C GLN A 180 13.29 -8.05 -20.30
N ALA A 181 14.12 -7.17 -19.69
CA ALA A 181 15.48 -6.95 -20.15
C ALA A 181 16.48 -7.98 -19.59
N TRP A 182 16.35 -8.37 -18.33
CA TRP A 182 17.37 -9.13 -17.60
C TRP A 182 16.82 -10.30 -16.76
N GLY A 183 15.51 -10.51 -16.74
CA GLY A 183 14.87 -11.57 -15.97
C GLY A 183 14.65 -11.21 -14.49
N LEU A 184 14.29 -12.22 -13.68
CA LEU A 184 13.83 -12.04 -12.30
C LEU A 184 14.97 -11.71 -11.31
N ALA A 185 16.17 -12.29 -11.48
CA ALA A 185 17.25 -12.18 -10.52
C ALA A 185 17.71 -10.73 -10.22
N PRO A 186 17.87 -9.83 -11.21
CA PRO A 186 18.25 -8.44 -10.97
C PRO A 186 17.26 -7.66 -10.10
N ILE A 187 15.98 -8.03 -10.11
CA ILE A 187 14.93 -7.43 -9.28
C ILE A 187 15.18 -7.73 -7.80
N GLY A 188 15.54 -8.98 -7.49
CA GLY A 188 15.95 -9.38 -6.14
C GLY A 188 17.23 -8.66 -5.71
N LEU A 189 18.24 -8.55 -6.58
CA LEU A 189 19.46 -7.82 -6.32
C LEU A 189 19.22 -6.33 -6.04
N LEU A 190 18.35 -5.69 -6.80
CA LEU A 190 17.95 -4.30 -6.54
C LEU A 190 17.27 -4.16 -5.18
N THR A 191 16.38 -5.11 -4.82
CA THR A 191 15.75 -5.15 -3.49
C THR A 191 16.78 -5.27 -2.38
N VAL A 192 17.79 -6.14 -2.54
CA VAL A 192 18.92 -6.26 -1.58
C VAL A 192 19.66 -4.92 -1.47
N LEU A 193 20.05 -4.35 -2.59
CA LEU A 193 20.84 -3.12 -2.64
C LEU A 193 20.13 -1.96 -1.92
N VAL A 194 18.88 -1.68 -2.27
CA VAL A 194 18.14 -0.56 -1.68
C VAL A 194 17.86 -0.78 -0.19
N SER A 195 17.64 -2.04 0.22
CA SER A 195 17.41 -2.40 1.63
C SER A 195 18.68 -2.27 2.45
N VAL A 196 19.84 -2.72 1.95
CA VAL A 196 21.14 -2.60 2.63
C VAL A 196 21.58 -1.14 2.74
N VAL A 197 21.43 -0.35 1.68
CA VAL A 197 21.69 1.10 1.73
C VAL A 197 20.78 1.77 2.78
N SER A 198 19.50 1.41 2.81
CA SER A 198 18.55 1.94 3.80
C SER A 198 18.89 1.49 5.23
N LEU A 199 19.37 0.26 5.41
CA LEU A 199 19.86 -0.24 6.69
C LEU A 199 21.05 0.61 7.18
N ALA A 200 22.03 0.89 6.32
CA ALA A 200 23.16 1.75 6.62
C ALA A 200 22.73 3.19 6.96
N LEU A 201 21.79 3.75 6.20
CA LEU A 201 21.23 5.07 6.48
C LEU A 201 20.44 5.11 7.80
N ALA A 202 19.65 4.08 8.13
CA ALA A 202 18.93 3.99 9.39
C ALA A 202 19.89 3.85 10.58
N SER A 203 20.98 3.08 10.44
CA SER A 203 21.96 2.89 11.50
C SER A 203 22.65 4.19 11.91
N SER A 204 22.92 5.09 10.97
CA SER A 204 23.56 6.39 11.21
C SER A 204 22.66 7.43 11.89
N LYS A 205 21.33 7.22 11.91
CA LYS A 205 20.39 8.17 12.52
C LYS A 205 20.26 7.97 14.03
N ARG A 206 19.98 9.07 14.75
CA ARG A 206 19.78 9.00 16.20
C ARG A 206 18.45 8.31 16.54
N PRO A 207 18.41 7.43 17.57
CA PRO A 207 17.16 6.89 18.07
C PRO A 207 16.32 7.99 18.71
N VAL A 208 15.00 7.82 18.71
CA VAL A 208 14.05 8.71 19.39
C VAL A 208 13.30 7.88 20.42
N THR A 209 13.17 8.41 21.64
CA THR A 209 12.44 7.77 22.73
C THR A 209 10.93 7.94 22.53
N VAL A 210 10.19 6.84 22.67
CA VAL A 210 8.73 6.83 22.61
C VAL A 210 8.18 6.88 24.04
N THR A 211 7.22 7.78 24.29
CA THR A 211 6.54 7.84 25.59
C THR A 211 5.37 6.84 25.58
N PRO A 212 5.32 5.86 26.50
CA PRO A 212 4.21 4.91 26.57
C PRO A 212 2.87 5.60 26.88
N GLY A 213 1.78 5.13 26.26
CA GLY A 213 0.42 5.60 26.50
C GLY A 213 -0.52 4.47 26.90
N GLU A 214 -1.60 4.78 27.66
CA GLU A 214 -2.67 3.84 28.01
C GLU A 214 -3.57 3.55 26.79
N HIS A 215 -3.85 2.28 26.53
CA HIS A 215 -4.63 1.81 25.38
C HIS A 215 -5.99 1.24 25.78
N LEU A 216 -7.01 1.48 24.95
CA LEU A 216 -8.29 0.77 25.04
C LEU A 216 -8.15 -0.72 24.65
N PRO A 217 -9.03 -1.60 25.16
CA PRO A 217 -9.08 -2.99 24.75
C PRO A 217 -9.22 -3.12 23.23
N PHE A 218 -8.38 -3.94 22.62
CA PHE A 218 -8.33 -4.15 21.18
C PHE A 218 -9.70 -4.55 20.57
N ARG A 219 -10.49 -5.34 21.32
CA ARG A 219 -11.79 -5.84 20.89
C ARG A 219 -12.81 -4.73 20.64
N ASP A 220 -12.82 -3.70 21.50
CA ASP A 220 -13.75 -2.57 21.38
C ASP A 220 -13.39 -1.69 20.19
N VAL A 221 -12.09 -1.48 19.98
CA VAL A 221 -11.59 -0.76 18.80
C VAL A 221 -11.93 -1.51 17.52
N LEU A 222 -11.73 -2.83 17.49
CA LEU A 222 -12.05 -3.69 16.34
C LEU A 222 -13.52 -3.53 15.93
N GLY A 223 -14.47 -3.68 16.89
CA GLY A 223 -15.91 -3.59 16.59
C GLY A 223 -16.31 -2.25 15.96
N ARG A 224 -15.77 -1.13 16.46
CA ARG A 224 -16.08 0.22 15.96
C ARG A 224 -15.46 0.53 14.60
N VAL A 225 -14.29 -0.03 14.31
CA VAL A 225 -13.53 0.22 13.07
C VAL A 225 -13.93 -0.72 11.94
N THR A 226 -14.42 -1.92 12.25
CA THR A 226 -14.76 -2.98 11.26
C THR A 226 -15.59 -2.47 10.08
N PRO A 227 -16.69 -1.70 10.22
CA PRO A 227 -17.48 -1.29 9.05
C PRO A 227 -16.68 -0.41 8.09
N HIS A 228 -15.83 0.48 8.60
CA HIS A 228 -14.96 1.35 7.81
C HIS A 228 -13.81 0.56 7.18
N GLY A 229 -13.26 -0.40 7.92
CA GLY A 229 -12.25 -1.33 7.45
C GLY A 229 -12.76 -2.22 6.31
N MET A 230 -13.99 -2.72 6.39
CA MET A 230 -14.63 -3.48 5.32
C MET A 230 -14.82 -2.64 4.05
N GLY A 231 -15.23 -1.37 4.20
CA GLY A 231 -15.30 -0.43 3.07
C GLY A 231 -13.93 -0.24 2.39
N LEU A 232 -12.85 -0.12 3.18
CA LEU A 232 -11.49 -0.05 2.65
C LEU A 232 -11.06 -1.35 1.98
N ALA A 233 -11.29 -2.49 2.63
CA ALA A 233 -10.88 -3.80 2.13
C ALA A 233 -11.50 -4.09 0.75
N LEU A 234 -12.81 -3.88 0.63
CA LEU A 234 -13.53 -4.09 -0.63
C LEU A 234 -13.19 -3.04 -1.69
N GLY A 235 -13.01 -1.77 -1.31
CA GLY A 235 -12.52 -0.73 -2.22
C GLY A 235 -11.11 -1.01 -2.73
N GLY A 236 -10.22 -1.55 -1.89
CA GLY A 236 -8.86 -1.90 -2.28
C GLY A 236 -8.74 -3.05 -3.29
N VAL A 237 -9.82 -3.84 -3.51
CA VAL A 237 -9.81 -4.96 -4.46
C VAL A 237 -9.54 -4.49 -5.88
N GLY A 238 -10.08 -3.34 -6.30
CA GLY A 238 -9.85 -2.78 -7.64
C GLY A 238 -8.36 -2.59 -7.94
N TYR A 239 -7.65 -1.94 -7.02
CA TYR A 239 -6.20 -1.78 -7.12
C TYR A 239 -5.45 -3.11 -7.07
N SER A 240 -5.79 -4.00 -6.12
CA SER A 240 -5.09 -5.26 -5.93
C SER A 240 -5.18 -6.17 -7.16
N VAL A 241 -6.37 -6.26 -7.78
CA VAL A 241 -6.60 -6.98 -9.03
C VAL A 241 -5.79 -6.38 -10.17
N LEU A 242 -5.83 -5.06 -10.33
CA LEU A 242 -5.06 -4.36 -11.37
C LEU A 242 -3.56 -4.63 -11.19
N ALA A 243 -3.03 -4.39 -9.99
CA ALA A 243 -1.60 -4.53 -9.72
C ALA A 243 -1.09 -5.96 -9.93
N THR A 244 -1.91 -6.96 -9.61
CA THR A 244 -1.51 -8.37 -9.66
C THR A 244 -1.72 -8.98 -11.04
N PHE A 245 -2.82 -8.67 -11.73
CA PHE A 245 -3.23 -9.43 -12.92
C PHE A 245 -3.23 -8.65 -14.23
N VAL A 246 -2.91 -7.33 -14.23
CA VAL A 246 -2.92 -6.54 -15.47
C VAL A 246 -1.95 -7.08 -16.53
N THR A 247 -0.80 -7.60 -16.11
CA THR A 247 0.18 -8.21 -17.03
C THR A 247 -0.38 -9.46 -17.72
N LEU A 248 -1.08 -10.31 -16.97
CA LEU A 248 -1.76 -11.50 -17.53
C LEU A 248 -2.93 -11.11 -18.42
N PHE A 249 -3.70 -10.09 -18.05
CA PHE A 249 -4.77 -9.56 -18.88
C PHE A 249 -4.25 -9.02 -20.22
N TYR A 250 -3.16 -8.24 -20.21
CA TYR A 250 -2.53 -7.74 -21.43
C TYR A 250 -1.98 -8.90 -22.28
N ALA A 251 -1.32 -9.88 -21.68
CA ALA A 251 -0.83 -11.06 -22.36
C ALA A 251 -1.97 -11.85 -23.05
N SER A 252 -3.12 -12.01 -22.39
CA SER A 252 -4.29 -12.70 -22.95
C SER A 252 -4.92 -11.99 -24.16
N ARG A 253 -4.67 -10.69 -24.28
CA ARG A 253 -5.15 -9.85 -25.41
C ARG A 253 -4.07 -9.63 -26.47
N HIS A 254 -2.86 -10.20 -26.30
CA HIS A 254 -1.69 -9.92 -27.14
C HIS A 254 -1.34 -8.42 -27.20
N TRP A 255 -1.57 -7.68 -26.10
CA TRP A 255 -1.23 -6.27 -25.98
C TRP A 255 0.12 -6.07 -25.34
N ASN A 256 0.82 -5.01 -25.79
CA ASN A 256 2.04 -4.51 -25.17
C ASN A 256 1.73 -3.33 -24.24
N GLY A 257 2.63 -3.06 -23.28
CA GLY A 257 2.55 -1.85 -22.47
C GLY A 257 1.76 -1.98 -21.16
N ALA A 258 1.63 -3.18 -20.58
CA ALA A 258 1.01 -3.37 -19.27
C ALA A 258 1.62 -2.45 -18.18
N ALA A 259 2.92 -2.17 -18.27
CA ALA A 259 3.62 -1.21 -17.38
C ALA A 259 3.01 0.19 -17.44
N LEU A 260 2.60 0.66 -18.64
CA LEU A 260 1.96 1.96 -18.81
C LEU A 260 0.62 2.03 -18.05
N CYS A 261 -0.14 0.94 -18.02
CA CYS A 261 -1.39 0.85 -17.27
C CYS A 261 -1.15 1.05 -15.76
N LEU A 262 -0.12 0.40 -15.19
CA LEU A 262 0.27 0.56 -13.80
C LEU A 262 0.80 1.97 -13.49
N THR A 263 1.60 2.52 -14.41
CA THR A 263 2.09 3.90 -14.30
C THR A 263 0.94 4.89 -14.32
N ALA A 264 -0.03 4.74 -15.22
CA ALA A 264 -1.19 5.61 -15.34
C ALA A 264 -2.02 5.62 -14.03
N PHE A 265 -2.26 4.43 -13.45
CA PHE A 265 -2.89 4.32 -12.12
C PHE A 265 -2.09 5.08 -11.07
N GLY A 266 -0.80 4.80 -10.96
CA GLY A 266 0.05 5.33 -9.90
C GLY A 266 0.25 6.84 -9.98
N VAL A 267 0.48 7.39 -11.18
CA VAL A 267 0.61 8.83 -11.40
C VAL A 267 -0.71 9.54 -11.05
N ALA A 268 -1.83 9.03 -11.53
CA ALA A 268 -3.15 9.58 -11.23
C ALA A 268 -3.47 9.53 -9.73
N PHE A 269 -3.16 8.40 -9.07
CA PHE A 269 -3.31 8.22 -7.63
C PHE A 269 -2.51 9.26 -6.83
N VAL A 270 -1.21 9.43 -7.13
CA VAL A 270 -0.33 10.37 -6.42
C VAL A 270 -0.76 11.81 -6.70
N ALA A 271 -1.08 12.15 -7.95
CA ALA A 271 -1.52 13.48 -8.32
C ALA A 271 -2.77 13.91 -7.53
N VAL A 272 -3.81 13.07 -7.50
CA VAL A 272 -5.04 13.34 -6.74
C VAL A 272 -4.75 13.47 -5.25
N ARG A 273 -3.91 12.59 -4.70
CA ARG A 273 -3.53 12.61 -3.28
C ARG A 273 -2.90 13.93 -2.87
N LEU A 274 -2.05 14.48 -3.72
CA LEU A 274 -1.38 15.75 -3.45
C LEU A 274 -2.29 16.97 -3.69
N LEU A 275 -3.08 16.95 -4.76
CA LEU A 275 -3.92 18.09 -5.14
C LEU A 275 -5.16 18.22 -4.26
N PHE A 276 -5.77 17.10 -3.84
CA PHE A 276 -7.06 17.06 -3.17
C PHE A 276 -7.00 16.67 -1.69
N ILE A 277 -5.83 16.74 -1.05
CA ILE A 277 -5.64 16.36 0.36
C ILE A 277 -6.56 17.15 1.34
N ARG A 278 -6.88 18.41 1.01
CA ARG A 278 -7.76 19.28 1.82
C ARG A 278 -9.25 19.00 1.63
N THR A 279 -9.62 18.23 0.62
CA THR A 279 -11.02 17.95 0.27
C THR A 279 -11.73 17.20 1.39
N ILE A 280 -11.03 16.31 2.09
CA ILE A 280 -11.60 15.51 3.19
C ILE A 280 -11.97 16.41 4.38
N SER A 281 -11.15 17.39 4.72
CA SER A 281 -11.45 18.34 5.81
C SER A 281 -12.59 19.30 5.46
N HIS A 282 -12.79 19.59 4.18
CA HIS A 282 -13.81 20.53 3.72
C HIS A 282 -15.20 19.87 3.52
N TYR A 283 -15.24 18.70 2.89
CA TYR A 283 -16.49 18.00 2.51
C TYR A 283 -16.84 16.82 3.43
N GLY A 284 -15.94 16.42 4.33
CA GLY A 284 -16.08 15.25 5.21
C GLY A 284 -15.70 13.93 4.54
N GLY A 285 -15.31 12.94 5.36
CA GLY A 285 -14.79 11.66 4.88
C GLY A 285 -15.82 10.85 4.08
N PHE A 286 -17.06 10.76 4.53
CA PHE A 286 -18.08 9.96 3.82
C PHE A 286 -18.39 10.49 2.41
N ARG A 287 -18.58 11.80 2.23
CA ARG A 287 -18.84 12.37 0.90
C ARG A 287 -17.69 12.13 -0.06
N VAL A 288 -16.45 12.37 0.42
CA VAL A 288 -15.25 12.12 -0.39
C VAL A 288 -15.11 10.63 -0.70
N GLY A 289 -15.33 9.74 0.28
CA GLY A 289 -15.27 8.29 0.10
C GLY A 289 -16.28 7.78 -0.92
N ILE A 290 -17.54 8.24 -0.87
CA ILE A 290 -18.60 7.88 -1.84
C ILE A 290 -18.21 8.32 -3.26
N THR A 291 -17.83 9.60 -3.43
CA THR A 291 -17.41 10.12 -4.75
C THR A 291 -16.20 9.34 -5.29
N SER A 292 -15.24 9.04 -4.44
CA SER A 292 -14.05 8.27 -4.78
C SER A 292 -14.39 6.87 -5.25
N LEU A 293 -15.25 6.14 -4.53
CA LEU A 293 -15.68 4.79 -4.91
C LEU A 293 -16.51 4.77 -6.21
N ILE A 294 -17.30 5.81 -6.48
CA ILE A 294 -18.01 5.96 -7.77
C ILE A 294 -16.99 6.11 -8.90
N VAL A 295 -16.02 7.00 -8.77
CA VAL A 295 -14.97 7.22 -9.79
C VAL A 295 -14.16 5.94 -10.01
N GLU A 296 -13.80 5.24 -8.94
CA GLU A 296 -13.11 3.95 -9.01
C GLU A 296 -13.94 2.89 -9.75
N SER A 297 -15.24 2.79 -9.43
CA SER A 297 -16.15 1.86 -10.11
C SER A 297 -16.20 2.09 -11.62
N VAL A 298 -16.23 3.35 -12.07
CA VAL A 298 -16.17 3.69 -13.49
C VAL A 298 -14.83 3.29 -14.09
N GLY A 299 -13.73 3.52 -13.39
CA GLY A 299 -12.38 3.10 -13.83
C GLY A 299 -12.26 1.59 -14.00
N VAL A 300 -12.74 0.81 -13.03
CA VAL A 300 -12.75 -0.67 -13.09
C VAL A 300 -13.69 -1.19 -14.19
N LEU A 301 -14.84 -0.53 -14.39
CA LEU A 301 -15.76 -0.84 -15.50
C LEU A 301 -15.08 -0.65 -16.87
N LEU A 302 -14.31 0.44 -17.04
CA LEU A 302 -13.55 0.68 -18.27
C LEU A 302 -12.46 -0.37 -18.49
N LEU A 303 -11.79 -0.83 -17.43
CA LEU A 303 -10.82 -1.94 -17.50
C LEU A 303 -11.49 -3.22 -17.99
N TRP A 304 -12.65 -3.57 -17.45
CA TRP A 304 -13.41 -4.74 -17.92
C TRP A 304 -13.79 -4.64 -19.40
N ARG A 305 -14.26 -3.46 -19.82
CA ARG A 305 -14.72 -3.22 -21.21
C ARG A 305 -13.59 -2.88 -22.17
N ALA A 306 -12.34 -2.86 -21.71
CA ALA A 306 -11.22 -2.41 -22.51
C ALA A 306 -11.05 -3.25 -23.79
N VAL A 307 -11.09 -2.57 -24.94
CA VAL A 307 -10.86 -3.12 -26.27
C VAL A 307 -9.50 -2.68 -26.85
N SER A 308 -8.78 -1.81 -26.13
CA SER A 308 -7.45 -1.35 -26.51
C SER A 308 -6.58 -1.08 -25.27
N PRO A 309 -5.24 -1.12 -25.40
CA PRO A 309 -4.31 -0.78 -24.31
C PRO A 309 -4.54 0.63 -23.73
N TRP A 310 -4.89 1.59 -24.58
CA TRP A 310 -5.16 2.98 -24.17
C TRP A 310 -6.43 3.11 -23.33
N MET A 311 -7.49 2.36 -23.70
CA MET A 311 -8.72 2.32 -22.91
C MET A 311 -8.46 1.69 -21.53
N ALA A 312 -7.65 0.62 -21.48
CA ALA A 312 -7.25 0.01 -20.22
C ALA A 312 -6.39 0.97 -19.35
N ALA A 313 -5.44 1.69 -19.95
CA ALA A 313 -4.65 2.70 -19.25
C ALA A 313 -5.51 3.86 -18.72
N GLY A 314 -6.50 4.32 -19.50
CA GLY A 314 -7.48 5.32 -19.07
C GLY A 314 -8.35 4.82 -17.91
N GLY A 315 -8.83 3.58 -17.99
CA GLY A 315 -9.56 2.91 -16.90
C GLY A 315 -8.71 2.79 -15.62
N ALA A 316 -7.44 2.41 -15.76
CA ALA A 316 -6.50 2.34 -14.65
C ALA A 316 -6.22 3.71 -14.01
N ALA A 317 -6.02 4.75 -14.83
CA ALA A 317 -5.86 6.11 -14.34
C ALA A 317 -7.09 6.56 -13.54
N LEU A 318 -8.30 6.32 -14.06
CA LEU A 318 -9.55 6.68 -13.39
C LEU A 318 -9.76 5.88 -12.09
N ALA A 319 -9.42 4.58 -12.08
CA ALA A 319 -9.41 3.78 -10.86
C ALA A 319 -8.42 4.33 -9.83
N GLY A 320 -7.24 4.79 -10.28
CA GLY A 320 -6.24 5.45 -9.42
C GLY A 320 -6.74 6.76 -8.82
N ILE A 321 -7.42 7.59 -9.61
CA ILE A 321 -8.09 8.81 -9.14
C ILE A 321 -9.09 8.47 -8.02
N GLY A 322 -9.95 7.49 -8.27
CA GLY A 322 -10.97 7.06 -7.32
C GLY A 322 -10.37 6.50 -6.04
N PHE A 323 -9.54 5.48 -6.14
CA PHE A 323 -8.99 4.81 -4.96
C PHE A 323 -8.11 5.72 -4.09
N SER A 324 -7.48 6.75 -4.67
CA SER A 324 -6.52 7.62 -3.97
C SER A 324 -7.04 8.19 -2.65
N LEU A 325 -8.28 8.62 -2.58
CA LEU A 325 -8.83 9.24 -1.37
C LEU A 325 -9.67 8.30 -0.52
N VAL A 326 -9.93 7.06 -0.93
CA VAL A 326 -10.72 6.08 -0.15
C VAL A 326 -10.06 5.81 1.20
N PHE A 327 -8.76 5.50 1.20
CA PHE A 327 -8.02 5.21 2.43
C PHE A 327 -8.09 6.36 3.45
N PRO A 328 -7.70 7.61 3.14
CA PRO A 328 -7.76 8.69 4.13
C PRO A 328 -9.18 9.12 4.49
N ALA A 329 -10.11 9.04 3.55
CA ALA A 329 -11.51 9.42 3.78
C ALA A 329 -12.19 8.52 4.81
N LEU A 330 -12.12 7.21 4.61
CA LEU A 330 -12.69 6.23 5.56
C LEU A 330 -11.86 6.13 6.83
N GLY A 331 -10.54 6.32 6.76
CA GLY A 331 -9.66 6.34 7.93
C GLY A 331 -9.97 7.46 8.90
N VAL A 332 -10.27 8.66 8.43
CA VAL A 332 -10.71 9.79 9.27
C VAL A 332 -12.02 9.45 9.98
N GLU A 333 -12.99 8.85 9.28
CA GLU A 333 -14.27 8.47 9.89
C GLU A 333 -14.10 7.32 10.90
N ALA A 334 -13.24 6.33 10.61
CA ALA A 334 -12.91 5.25 11.55
C ALA A 334 -12.30 5.77 12.85
N VAL A 335 -11.36 6.72 12.75
CA VAL A 335 -10.66 7.30 13.91
C VAL A 335 -11.57 8.18 14.77
N LYS A 336 -12.61 8.81 14.19
CA LYS A 336 -13.61 9.59 14.95
C LYS A 336 -14.46 8.71 15.89
N ARG A 337 -14.58 7.40 15.61
CA ARG A 337 -15.36 6.45 16.42
C ARG A 337 -14.66 5.97 17.68
N VAL A 338 -13.42 6.38 17.91
CA VAL A 338 -12.63 5.96 19.07
C VAL A 338 -12.03 7.19 19.81
N PRO A 339 -11.81 7.09 21.13
CA PRO A 339 -11.13 8.13 21.89
C PRO A 339 -9.73 8.44 21.34
N VAL A 340 -9.25 9.67 21.56
CA VAL A 340 -7.96 10.16 21.03
C VAL A 340 -6.79 9.21 21.32
N ARG A 341 -6.76 8.63 22.55
CA ARG A 341 -5.70 7.70 23.00
C ARG A 341 -5.66 6.37 22.25
N SER A 342 -6.77 5.97 21.59
CA SER A 342 -6.88 4.70 20.85
C SER A 342 -6.78 4.86 19.33
N ARG A 343 -6.50 6.06 18.83
CA ARG A 343 -6.48 6.36 17.40
C ARG A 343 -5.38 5.60 16.66
N GLY A 344 -4.22 5.38 17.29
CA GLY A 344 -3.15 4.56 16.71
C GLY A 344 -3.57 3.11 16.51
N THR A 345 -4.18 2.51 17.55
CA THR A 345 -4.74 1.16 17.47
C THR A 345 -5.83 1.07 16.40
N ALA A 346 -6.71 2.08 16.32
CA ALA A 346 -7.76 2.13 15.30
C ALA A 346 -7.20 2.17 13.86
N LEU A 347 -6.16 2.97 13.63
CA LEU A 347 -5.47 2.99 12.34
C LEU A 347 -4.78 1.65 12.03
N GLY A 348 -4.17 1.01 13.03
CA GLY A 348 -3.57 -0.32 12.87
C GLY A 348 -4.60 -1.37 12.48
N VAL A 349 -5.76 -1.41 13.17
CA VAL A 349 -6.88 -2.29 12.83
C VAL A 349 -7.40 -1.96 11.43
N TYR A 350 -7.61 -0.69 11.13
CA TYR A 350 -8.13 -0.23 9.84
C TYR A 350 -7.21 -0.64 8.68
N THR A 351 -5.90 -0.48 8.80
CA THR A 351 -4.93 -0.93 7.79
C THR A 351 -4.88 -2.45 7.68
N GLY A 352 -5.07 -3.17 8.78
CA GLY A 352 -5.14 -4.63 8.78
C GLY A 352 -6.26 -5.19 7.88
N PHE A 353 -7.37 -4.48 7.70
CA PHE A 353 -8.41 -4.87 6.75
C PHE A 353 -7.91 -4.84 5.30
N ALA A 354 -7.06 -3.88 4.94
CA ALA A 354 -6.43 -3.85 3.62
C ALA A 354 -5.48 -5.04 3.42
N ASP A 355 -4.68 -5.39 4.44
CA ASP A 355 -3.77 -6.54 4.36
C ASP A 355 -4.51 -7.85 4.14
N VAL A 356 -5.62 -8.07 4.88
CA VAL A 356 -6.49 -9.24 4.72
C VAL A 356 -7.11 -9.27 3.32
N SER A 357 -7.59 -8.13 2.82
CA SER A 357 -8.12 -8.03 1.47
C SER A 357 -7.07 -8.40 0.42
N PHE A 358 -5.89 -7.82 0.49
CA PHE A 358 -4.80 -8.07 -0.45
C PHE A 358 -4.33 -9.54 -0.41
N PHE A 359 -4.38 -10.18 0.74
CA PHE A 359 -4.13 -11.62 0.85
C PHE A 359 -5.19 -12.45 0.11
N LEU A 360 -6.47 -12.15 0.31
CA LEU A 360 -7.57 -12.93 -0.25
C LEU A 360 -7.74 -12.71 -1.76
N VAL A 361 -7.45 -11.50 -2.25
CA VAL A 361 -7.69 -11.14 -3.65
C VAL A 361 -6.88 -12.01 -4.62
N GLY A 362 -5.62 -12.32 -4.31
CA GLY A 362 -4.78 -13.11 -5.21
C GLY A 362 -5.35 -14.48 -5.56
N PRO A 363 -5.58 -15.37 -4.59
CA PRO A 363 -6.15 -16.68 -4.86
C PRO A 363 -7.58 -16.62 -5.40
N VAL A 364 -8.44 -15.73 -4.89
CA VAL A 364 -9.84 -15.60 -5.36
C VAL A 364 -9.88 -15.12 -6.81
N ALA A 365 -9.16 -14.06 -7.15
CA ALA A 365 -9.09 -13.55 -8.52
C ALA A 365 -8.44 -14.57 -9.47
N GLY A 366 -7.41 -15.31 -9.00
CA GLY A 366 -6.81 -16.40 -9.77
C GLY A 366 -7.80 -17.54 -10.07
N TRP A 367 -8.67 -17.88 -9.10
CA TRP A 367 -9.74 -18.85 -9.31
C TRP A 367 -10.79 -18.33 -10.32
N VAL A 368 -11.20 -17.07 -10.20
CA VAL A 368 -12.12 -16.41 -11.15
C VAL A 368 -11.55 -16.44 -12.58
N ILE A 369 -10.25 -16.16 -12.75
CA ILE A 369 -9.56 -16.24 -14.05
C ILE A 369 -9.64 -17.66 -14.60
N GLY A 370 -9.38 -18.67 -13.79
CA GLY A 370 -9.37 -20.07 -14.20
C GLY A 370 -10.75 -20.58 -14.67
N GLY A 371 -11.84 -20.04 -14.10
CA GLY A 371 -13.20 -20.42 -14.49
C GLY A 371 -13.84 -19.58 -15.60
N PHE A 372 -13.50 -18.27 -15.66
CA PHE A 372 -14.24 -17.29 -16.46
C PHE A 372 -13.34 -16.43 -17.37
N GLY A 373 -12.03 -16.67 -17.38
CA GLY A 373 -11.05 -15.94 -18.19
C GLY A 373 -10.58 -14.62 -17.55
N TYR A 374 -9.56 -14.01 -18.17
CA TYR A 374 -8.80 -12.90 -17.56
C TYR A 374 -9.61 -11.60 -17.37
N ALA A 375 -10.57 -11.30 -18.23
CA ALA A 375 -11.38 -10.08 -18.12
C ALA A 375 -12.37 -10.13 -16.94
N SER A 376 -12.80 -11.33 -16.52
CA SER A 376 -13.78 -11.52 -15.45
C SER A 376 -13.30 -11.04 -14.09
N VAL A 377 -11.98 -10.96 -13.87
CA VAL A 377 -11.38 -10.47 -12.64
C VAL A 377 -11.74 -9.00 -12.37
N PHE A 378 -11.94 -8.21 -13.42
CA PHE A 378 -12.39 -6.82 -13.27
C PHE A 378 -13.89 -6.73 -12.95
N VAL A 379 -14.71 -7.72 -13.37
CA VAL A 379 -16.12 -7.83 -12.94
C VAL A 379 -16.19 -8.14 -11.44
N PHE A 380 -15.37 -9.08 -10.98
CA PHE A 380 -15.23 -9.40 -9.56
C PHE A 380 -14.80 -8.16 -8.76
N ALA A 381 -13.78 -7.43 -9.23
CA ALA A 381 -13.32 -6.21 -8.59
C ALA A 381 -14.41 -5.13 -8.57
N LEU A 382 -15.14 -4.94 -9.66
CA LEU A 382 -16.27 -4.00 -9.74
C LEU A 382 -17.36 -4.35 -8.71
N GLY A 383 -17.71 -5.62 -8.57
CA GLY A 383 -18.66 -6.09 -7.56
C GLY A 383 -18.22 -5.73 -6.14
N CYS A 384 -16.93 -5.92 -5.83
CA CYS A 384 -16.36 -5.56 -4.52
C CYS A 384 -16.39 -4.04 -4.28
N VAL A 385 -15.98 -3.22 -5.26
CA VAL A 385 -15.99 -1.76 -5.14
C VAL A 385 -17.42 -1.22 -4.98
N LEU A 386 -18.41 -1.78 -5.70
CA LEU A 386 -19.81 -1.42 -5.53
C LEU A 386 -20.37 -1.84 -4.15
N ALA A 387 -19.94 -2.99 -3.62
CA ALA A 387 -20.27 -3.39 -2.26
C ALA A 387 -19.66 -2.44 -1.22
N ALA A 388 -18.40 -2.01 -1.41
CA ALA A 388 -17.77 -0.97 -0.59
C ALA A 388 -18.59 0.34 -0.63
N LEU A 389 -19.01 0.77 -1.81
CA LEU A 389 -19.86 1.95 -2.00
C LEU A 389 -21.17 1.81 -1.21
N GLY A 390 -21.85 0.66 -1.29
CA GLY A 390 -23.06 0.38 -0.52
C GLY A 390 -22.85 0.50 0.98
N ILE A 391 -21.77 -0.10 1.51
CA ILE A 391 -21.41 0.00 2.93
C ILE A 391 -21.21 1.46 3.34
N VAL A 392 -20.42 2.23 2.57
CA VAL A 392 -20.10 3.62 2.90
C VAL A 392 -21.33 4.52 2.83
N VAL A 393 -22.26 4.29 1.89
CA VAL A 393 -23.54 5.01 1.80
C VAL A 393 -24.40 4.74 3.03
N VAL A 394 -24.51 3.48 3.47
CA VAL A 394 -25.24 3.12 4.69
C VAL A 394 -24.64 3.79 5.92
N LEU A 395 -23.31 3.74 6.07
CA LEU A 395 -22.60 4.39 7.19
C LEU A 395 -22.80 5.91 7.21
N ALA A 396 -22.82 6.54 6.03
CA ALA A 396 -23.09 7.97 5.90
C ALA A 396 -24.53 8.34 6.31
N GLY A 397 -25.48 7.45 6.06
CA GLY A 397 -26.88 7.61 6.48
C GLY A 397 -27.08 7.48 7.99
N THR A 398 -26.46 6.47 8.61
CA THR A 398 -26.55 6.22 10.06
C THR A 398 -25.80 7.26 10.89
N GLY A 399 -24.69 7.81 10.38
CA GLY A 399 -23.91 8.85 11.06
C GLY A 399 -24.59 10.24 11.12
N ARG A 400 -25.70 10.45 10.43
CA ARG A 400 -26.48 11.69 10.49
C ARG A 400 -27.49 11.73 11.65
N GLY A 401 -27.71 10.60 12.34
CA GLY A 401 -28.64 10.52 13.47
C GLY A 401 -28.00 10.79 14.83
N ASP A 402 -26.68 10.90 14.91
CA ASP A 402 -25.92 11.05 16.17
C ASP A 402 -25.31 12.46 16.35
N GLY A 403 -25.77 13.47 15.59
CA GLY A 403 -25.27 14.87 15.63
C GLY A 403 -26.27 15.90 16.11
#